data_1c740028321dddfec21a5a80d08f4c71
#
_entry.id   1c740028321dddfec21a5a80d08f4c71
#
_cell.length_a   1.000
_cell.length_b   1.000
_cell.length_c   1.000
_cell.angle_alpha   90.00
_cell.angle_beta   90.00
_cell.angle_gamma   90.00
#
_symmetry.space_group_name_H-M   'P 1'
#
loop_
_entity.id
_entity.type
_entity.pdbx_description
1 polymer ?
#
loop_
_entity_poly.entity_id
_entity_poly.type
_entity_poly.pdbx_seq_one_letter_code
_entity_poly.pdbx_strand_id
1 'polypeptide(L)'
;MRFHVLTLFPQMIEQGLSESITGRALKQNIISLNTVNIRDFAHNKHNKVDDYTYGGGAGMLMQAEPVYQAVSSVVSQINKCNKNTAEEIKNHNARLIYVTPQGRVFNQHMAAEFAKCDDLIFLCGHYEGIDERVLEETVTDYVSIGDYVLTGGELPSMVMIDAISRLVPGVLHNDISAETESFHGNLLEYPQYSRPVEWHDKKVPEVLMSGNQKKIDAWRLEKSIERTKKRRPDLYAEFKRLDNCREFLMKNKLLHIDMIELINRGYAEIIFEADGEYLLQDMVSKVCFHTRPDEGESKLVDMAVEGTTGLVDKYSSQHIPATITEQITNGIVLHQQRYVGLFEENGFKETVECRQAVYTNKEKLSVSGLYRPDGKPMPNGLIIRRLDALDIQEAAPMYPGFDDPDYIVDRIDAGAVYGAFLSDNSADNTINTLAGIIGIHEEGSIGMLYVKPQYRHQKLAKALETYAFNRALENGWIPYGQIIVGNEPSMRLQESMGMHFSKSSVYWMTKK
;
A
#
# COMPACT_ATOMS: atom_id res chain seq x y z
N MET A 1 -13.02 -4.86 7.45
CA MET A 1 -11.85 -5.28 8.25
C MET A 1 -12.30 -5.73 9.62
N ARG A 2 -11.74 -6.85 10.13
CA ARG A 2 -12.09 -7.41 11.45
C ARG A 2 -10.85 -7.38 12.36
N PHE A 3 -11.01 -6.82 13.55
CA PHE A 3 -9.99 -6.84 14.61
C PHE A 3 -10.38 -7.86 15.67
N HIS A 4 -9.47 -8.76 15.99
CA HIS A 4 -9.58 -9.74 17.07
C HIS A 4 -8.51 -9.45 18.10
N VAL A 5 -8.86 -9.36 19.38
CA VAL A 5 -7.88 -9.07 20.45
C VAL A 5 -7.93 -10.17 21.50
N LEU A 6 -6.89 -10.97 21.56
CA LEU A 6 -6.68 -12.02 22.56
C LEU A 6 -6.01 -11.38 23.79
N THR A 7 -6.71 -11.29 24.89
CA THR A 7 -6.31 -10.50 26.06
C THR A 7 -6.79 -11.11 27.37
N LEU A 8 -6.22 -10.70 28.48
CA LEU A 8 -6.73 -10.97 29.83
C LEU A 8 -7.72 -9.90 30.32
N PHE A 9 -7.87 -8.78 29.55
CA PHE A 9 -8.66 -7.61 29.96
C PHE A 9 -9.55 -7.10 28.81
N PRO A 10 -10.53 -7.87 28.32
CA PRO A 10 -11.40 -7.51 27.19
C PRO A 10 -12.05 -6.14 27.33
N GLN A 11 -12.57 -5.81 28.52
CA GLN A 11 -13.24 -4.54 28.79
C GLN A 11 -12.36 -3.31 28.57
N MET A 12 -11.04 -3.42 28.82
CA MET A 12 -10.09 -2.34 28.56
C MET A 12 -10.03 -1.97 27.08
N ILE A 13 -10.05 -2.97 26.21
CA ILE A 13 -10.03 -2.79 24.76
C ILE A 13 -11.38 -2.23 24.26
N GLU A 14 -12.49 -2.84 24.69
CA GLU A 14 -13.84 -2.45 24.28
C GLU A 14 -14.15 -1.02 24.65
N GLN A 15 -13.87 -0.62 25.89
CA GLN A 15 -14.10 0.76 26.35
C GLN A 15 -13.19 1.76 25.62
N GLY A 16 -11.90 1.43 25.43
CA GLY A 16 -10.95 2.31 24.78
C GLY A 16 -11.24 2.60 23.32
N LEU A 17 -11.81 1.64 22.59
CA LEU A 17 -12.09 1.75 21.15
C LEU A 17 -13.54 2.12 20.82
N SER A 18 -14.45 2.17 21.81
CA SER A 18 -15.87 2.46 21.61
C SER A 18 -16.20 3.93 21.38
N GLU A 19 -15.24 4.82 21.52
CA GLU A 19 -15.43 6.27 21.44
C GLU A 19 -14.81 6.86 20.17
N SER A 20 -15.13 8.14 19.87
CA SER A 20 -14.54 8.95 18.81
C SER A 20 -14.72 8.32 17.40
N ILE A 21 -13.66 8.32 16.58
CA ILE A 21 -13.67 7.86 15.18
C ILE A 21 -13.81 6.33 15.12
N THR A 22 -13.02 5.61 15.91
CA THR A 22 -13.08 4.13 15.99
C THR A 22 -14.46 3.66 16.44
N GLY A 23 -15.05 4.28 17.47
CA GLY A 23 -16.39 3.96 17.94
C GLY A 23 -17.49 4.23 16.91
N ARG A 24 -17.34 5.26 16.06
CA ARG A 24 -18.28 5.49 14.94
C ARG A 24 -18.14 4.43 13.86
N ALA A 25 -16.89 4.07 13.50
CA ALA A 25 -16.62 3.04 12.50
C ALA A 25 -17.16 1.66 12.92
N LEU A 26 -17.06 1.32 14.21
CA LEU A 26 -17.68 0.13 14.81
C LEU A 26 -19.21 0.17 14.70
N LYS A 27 -19.84 1.30 15.08
CA LYS A 27 -21.31 1.47 14.99
C LYS A 27 -21.85 1.41 13.56
N GLN A 28 -21.03 1.80 12.59
CA GLN A 28 -21.36 1.76 11.16
C GLN A 28 -20.99 0.44 10.49
N ASN A 29 -20.42 -0.52 11.22
CA ASN A 29 -19.94 -1.81 10.72
C ASN A 29 -18.88 -1.69 9.60
N ILE A 30 -18.12 -0.59 9.54
CA ILE A 30 -16.98 -0.43 8.63
C ILE A 30 -15.81 -1.29 9.14
N ILE A 31 -15.61 -1.31 10.45
CA ILE A 31 -14.70 -2.21 11.15
C ILE A 31 -15.48 -3.02 12.20
N SER A 32 -14.97 -4.16 12.59
CA SER A 32 -15.51 -4.92 13.72
C SER A 32 -14.44 -5.25 14.74
N LEU A 33 -14.83 -5.39 15.99
CA LEU A 33 -13.96 -5.73 17.11
C LEU A 33 -14.50 -6.96 17.81
N ASN A 34 -13.66 -7.98 17.94
CA ASN A 34 -13.93 -9.20 18.69
C ASN A 34 -12.85 -9.34 19.77
N THR A 35 -13.22 -9.22 21.04
CA THR A 35 -12.32 -9.41 22.17
C THR A 35 -12.50 -10.82 22.74
N VAL A 36 -11.41 -11.53 22.93
CA VAL A 36 -11.40 -12.91 23.42
C VAL A 36 -10.59 -12.97 24.71
N ASN A 37 -11.25 -13.40 25.78
CA ASN A 37 -10.55 -13.56 27.06
C ASN A 37 -9.79 -14.90 27.09
N ILE A 38 -8.47 -14.82 27.13
CA ILE A 38 -7.60 -16.03 27.14
C ILE A 38 -7.89 -16.92 28.35
N ARG A 39 -8.39 -16.34 29.49
CA ARG A 39 -8.76 -17.10 30.68
C ARG A 39 -9.90 -18.12 30.46
N ASP A 40 -10.75 -17.87 29.47
CA ASP A 40 -11.89 -18.75 29.18
C ASP A 40 -11.43 -20.11 28.59
N PHE A 41 -10.19 -20.20 28.17
CA PHE A 41 -9.54 -21.39 27.63
C PHE A 41 -8.65 -22.11 28.66
N ALA A 42 -8.61 -21.62 29.90
CA ALA A 42 -7.87 -22.28 30.95
C ALA A 42 -8.73 -23.37 31.59
N HIS A 43 -8.52 -24.62 31.19
CA HIS A 43 -9.28 -25.78 31.67
C HIS A 43 -8.83 -26.26 33.06
N ASN A 44 -8.66 -25.33 34.02
CA ASN A 44 -8.30 -25.63 35.39
C ASN A 44 -9.24 -24.94 36.38
N LYS A 45 -9.27 -25.44 37.63
CA LYS A 45 -10.22 -25.04 38.68
C LYS A 45 -10.22 -23.52 38.97
N HIS A 46 -9.15 -22.81 38.64
CA HIS A 46 -8.95 -21.39 39.00
C HIS A 46 -8.80 -20.48 37.77
N ASN A 47 -9.09 -20.97 36.54
CA ASN A 47 -8.89 -20.27 35.29
C ASN A 47 -7.48 -19.65 35.20
N LYS A 48 -6.48 -20.38 35.69
CA LYS A 48 -5.09 -19.94 35.72
C LYS A 48 -4.47 -20.13 34.35
N VAL A 49 -3.91 -19.06 33.80
CA VAL A 49 -3.30 -19.01 32.45
C VAL A 49 -1.78 -18.87 32.49
N ASP A 50 -1.19 -18.86 33.69
CA ASP A 50 0.22 -18.60 33.92
C ASP A 50 0.85 -19.70 34.75
N ASP A 51 2.16 -19.90 34.62
CA ASP A 51 2.96 -20.82 35.41
C ASP A 51 4.41 -20.32 35.55
N TYR A 52 5.19 -20.99 36.41
CA TYR A 52 6.60 -20.66 36.58
C TYR A 52 7.42 -21.00 35.33
N THR A 53 8.42 -20.15 35.05
CA THR A 53 9.35 -20.37 33.94
C THR A 53 10.30 -21.54 34.21
N TYR A 54 10.54 -22.37 33.22
CA TYR A 54 11.63 -23.35 33.27
C TYR A 54 12.98 -22.62 33.38
N GLY A 55 13.91 -23.18 34.16
CA GLY A 55 15.21 -22.54 34.40
C GLY A 55 15.24 -21.58 35.56
N GLY A 56 14.09 -21.30 36.17
CA GLY A 56 13.96 -20.36 37.31
C GLY A 56 13.89 -18.91 36.84
N GLY A 57 13.70 -18.01 37.74
CA GLY A 57 13.53 -16.56 37.50
C GLY A 57 12.41 -16.00 38.36
N ALA A 58 12.35 -14.68 38.44
CA ALA A 58 11.21 -13.98 39.05
C ALA A 58 10.10 -13.82 38.01
N GLY A 59 8.85 -14.03 38.43
CA GLY A 59 7.68 -13.83 37.57
C GLY A 59 7.04 -15.13 37.07
N MET A 60 6.01 -14.96 36.28
CA MET A 60 5.16 -16.01 35.70
C MET A 60 5.17 -15.88 34.20
N LEU A 61 4.88 -16.97 33.47
CA LEU A 61 4.78 -17.01 32.02
C LEU A 61 3.38 -17.47 31.63
N MET A 62 2.80 -16.89 30.60
CA MET A 62 1.52 -17.37 30.05
C MET A 62 1.73 -18.76 29.42
N GLN A 63 0.85 -19.69 29.79
CA GLN A 63 0.88 -21.08 29.33
C GLN A 63 0.52 -21.18 27.83
N ALA A 64 1.18 -22.10 27.11
CA ALA A 64 0.95 -22.32 25.69
C ALA A 64 -0.49 -22.73 25.38
N GLU A 65 -1.07 -23.69 26.09
CA GLU A 65 -2.38 -24.27 25.75
C GLU A 65 -3.54 -23.27 25.80
N PRO A 66 -3.74 -22.45 26.86
CA PRO A 66 -4.80 -21.45 26.85
C PRO A 66 -4.65 -20.43 25.71
N VAL A 67 -3.43 -20.02 25.40
CA VAL A 67 -3.15 -19.10 24.28
C VAL A 67 -3.47 -19.76 22.95
N TYR A 68 -2.99 -21.00 22.73
CA TYR A 68 -3.26 -21.76 21.51
C TYR A 68 -4.75 -21.96 21.26
N GLN A 69 -5.52 -22.32 22.29
CA GLN A 69 -6.96 -22.51 22.18
C GLN A 69 -7.69 -21.18 21.90
N ALA A 70 -7.23 -20.07 22.48
CA ALA A 70 -7.76 -18.74 22.18
C ALA A 70 -7.50 -18.37 20.73
N VAL A 71 -6.29 -18.60 20.19
CA VAL A 71 -5.96 -18.44 18.78
C VAL A 71 -6.88 -19.30 17.90
N SER A 72 -7.02 -20.60 18.23
CA SER A 72 -7.88 -21.54 17.51
C SER A 72 -9.32 -21.06 17.41
N SER A 73 -9.84 -20.47 18.48
CA SER A 73 -11.23 -19.97 18.52
C SER A 73 -11.46 -18.84 17.52
N VAL A 74 -10.44 -18.03 17.23
CA VAL A 74 -10.52 -16.95 16.25
C VAL A 74 -10.26 -17.48 14.85
N VAL A 75 -9.19 -18.24 14.66
CA VAL A 75 -8.81 -18.79 13.35
C VAL A 75 -9.93 -19.63 12.74
N SER A 76 -10.68 -20.38 13.56
CA SER A 76 -11.85 -21.15 13.11
C SER A 76 -13.00 -20.28 12.56
N GLN A 77 -13.02 -19.00 12.85
CA GLN A 77 -13.98 -18.01 12.32
C GLN A 77 -13.52 -17.38 11.01
N ILE A 78 -12.23 -17.51 10.68
CA ILE A 78 -11.68 -17.03 9.41
C ILE A 78 -12.03 -18.04 8.31
N ASN A 79 -12.69 -17.59 7.26
CA ASN A 79 -13.18 -18.45 6.19
C ASN A 79 -12.07 -19.32 5.59
N LYS A 80 -12.30 -20.65 5.58
CA LYS A 80 -11.40 -21.67 5.02
C LYS A 80 -10.06 -21.86 5.75
N CYS A 81 -9.78 -21.15 6.82
CA CYS A 81 -8.57 -21.36 7.61
C CYS A 81 -8.76 -22.60 8.52
N ASN A 82 -7.98 -23.66 8.31
CA ASN A 82 -8.16 -24.94 9.00
C ASN A 82 -7.01 -25.27 9.96
N LYS A 83 -5.95 -24.45 10.00
CA LYS A 83 -4.78 -24.63 10.86
C LYS A 83 -4.38 -23.29 11.48
N ASN A 84 -3.80 -23.38 12.68
CA ASN A 84 -3.36 -22.21 13.44
C ASN A 84 -1.90 -21.83 13.14
N THR A 85 -1.29 -22.37 12.09
CA THR A 85 0.09 -22.03 11.73
C THR A 85 0.19 -20.63 11.11
N ALA A 86 1.29 -19.95 11.35
CA ALA A 86 1.54 -18.61 10.82
C ALA A 86 1.39 -18.55 9.29
N GLU A 87 1.84 -19.60 8.59
CA GLU A 87 1.71 -19.70 7.12
C GLU A 87 0.24 -19.76 6.68
N GLU A 88 -0.55 -20.65 7.32
CA GLU A 88 -1.96 -20.80 6.98
C GLU A 88 -2.76 -19.52 7.26
N ILE A 89 -2.47 -18.82 8.36
CA ILE A 89 -3.10 -17.55 8.70
C ILE A 89 -2.79 -16.50 7.60
N LYS A 90 -1.54 -16.40 7.17
CA LYS A 90 -1.13 -15.46 6.11
C LYS A 90 -1.80 -15.76 4.77
N ASN A 91 -1.95 -17.03 4.42
CA ASN A 91 -2.59 -17.48 3.18
C ASN A 91 -4.08 -17.09 3.10
N HIS A 92 -4.70 -16.70 4.22
CA HIS A 92 -6.09 -16.25 4.30
C HIS A 92 -6.24 -14.75 4.49
N ASN A 93 -5.26 -13.96 4.04
CA ASN A 93 -5.19 -12.51 4.18
C ASN A 93 -5.40 -12.03 5.63
N ALA A 94 -4.85 -12.78 6.58
CA ALA A 94 -4.91 -12.50 8.01
C ALA A 94 -3.51 -12.36 8.60
N ARG A 95 -3.38 -11.67 9.74
CA ARG A 95 -2.14 -11.59 10.52
C ARG A 95 -2.43 -11.86 11.99
N LEU A 96 -1.53 -12.64 12.63
CA LEU A 96 -1.47 -12.76 14.09
C LEU A 96 -0.26 -12.00 14.60
N ILE A 97 -0.53 -10.87 15.24
CA ILE A 97 0.45 -9.89 15.69
C ILE A 97 0.68 -10.07 17.18
N TYR A 98 1.87 -10.53 17.54
CA TYR A 98 2.32 -10.49 18.94
C TYR A 98 2.92 -9.13 19.25
N VAL A 99 2.29 -8.43 20.20
CA VAL A 99 2.71 -7.08 20.59
C VAL A 99 3.78 -7.19 21.69
N THR A 100 5.02 -6.90 21.31
CA THR A 100 6.20 -7.16 22.15
C THR A 100 7.33 -6.16 21.89
N PRO A 101 8.13 -5.78 22.88
CA PRO A 101 9.34 -4.95 22.67
C PRO A 101 10.39 -5.60 21.72
N GLN A 102 10.33 -6.90 21.52
CA GLN A 102 11.26 -7.63 20.64
C GLN A 102 10.94 -7.48 19.14
N GLY A 103 9.75 -6.93 18.81
CA GLY A 103 9.27 -6.81 17.45
C GLY A 103 9.84 -5.60 16.70
N ARG A 104 9.56 -5.57 15.40
CA ARG A 104 9.83 -4.39 14.56
C ARG A 104 9.01 -3.20 15.06
N VAL A 105 9.60 -2.00 15.05
CA VAL A 105 8.91 -0.80 15.50
C VAL A 105 7.80 -0.41 14.52
N PHE A 106 6.57 -0.35 15.02
CA PHE A 106 5.38 0.04 14.27
C PHE A 106 5.49 1.47 13.72
N ASN A 107 5.13 1.63 12.45
CA ASN A 107 5.14 2.91 11.77
C ASN A 107 3.95 3.01 10.79
N GLN A 108 3.81 4.17 10.14
CA GLN A 108 2.68 4.42 9.23
C GLN A 108 2.65 3.46 8.03
N HIS A 109 3.79 2.99 7.54
CA HIS A 109 3.85 2.03 6.43
C HIS A 109 3.35 0.66 6.84
N MET A 110 3.76 0.19 8.03
CA MET A 110 3.23 -1.05 8.59
C MET A 110 1.72 -0.96 8.86
N ALA A 111 1.22 0.22 9.28
CA ALA A 111 -0.21 0.44 9.40
C ALA A 111 -0.93 0.30 8.05
N ALA A 112 -0.35 0.84 6.97
CA ALA A 112 -0.90 0.72 5.61
C ALA A 112 -0.83 -0.72 5.06
N GLU A 113 0.19 -1.48 5.41
CA GLU A 113 0.29 -2.91 5.08
C GLU A 113 -0.83 -3.70 5.79
N PHE A 114 -0.98 -3.51 7.10
CA PHE A 114 -2.02 -4.20 7.87
C PHE A 114 -3.45 -3.76 7.49
N ALA A 115 -3.63 -2.53 7.04
CA ALA A 115 -4.94 -2.05 6.58
C ALA A 115 -5.50 -2.80 5.36
N LYS A 116 -4.67 -3.56 4.64
CA LYS A 116 -5.07 -4.40 3.52
C LYS A 116 -5.58 -5.79 3.93
N CYS A 117 -5.36 -6.20 5.20
CA CYS A 117 -5.79 -7.49 5.68
C CYS A 117 -7.30 -7.51 6.00
N ASP A 118 -7.92 -8.66 5.82
CA ASP A 118 -9.32 -8.86 6.22
C ASP A 118 -9.45 -9.03 7.72
N ASP A 119 -8.49 -9.75 8.33
CA ASP A 119 -8.46 -10.09 9.74
C ASP A 119 -7.11 -9.75 10.37
N LEU A 120 -7.14 -9.01 11.46
CA LEU A 120 -5.97 -8.78 12.31
C LEU A 120 -6.22 -9.32 13.71
N ILE A 121 -5.36 -10.24 14.14
CA ILE A 121 -5.44 -10.89 15.45
C ILE A 121 -4.30 -10.31 16.31
N PHE A 122 -4.62 -9.56 17.36
CA PHE A 122 -3.65 -9.03 18.30
C PHE A 122 -3.54 -9.94 19.50
N LEU A 123 -2.34 -10.43 19.77
CA LEU A 123 -2.03 -11.22 20.95
C LEU A 123 -1.36 -10.35 22.01
N CYS A 124 -2.07 -10.11 23.10
CA CYS A 124 -1.61 -9.31 24.23
C CYS A 124 -0.91 -10.19 25.25
N GLY A 125 0.40 -10.06 25.37
CA GLY A 125 1.19 -10.73 26.41
C GLY A 125 1.08 -10.02 27.77
N HIS A 126 1.23 -10.81 28.83
CA HIS A 126 1.32 -10.37 30.21
C HIS A 126 2.43 -11.12 30.95
N TYR A 127 2.67 -10.72 32.19
CA TYR A 127 3.73 -11.30 33.07
C TYR A 127 5.12 -11.15 32.42
N GLU A 128 5.92 -12.23 32.36
CA GLU A 128 7.21 -12.25 31.68
C GLU A 128 7.10 -12.56 30.17
N GLY A 129 5.89 -12.77 29.67
CA GLY A 129 5.60 -13.08 28.29
C GLY A 129 4.73 -14.31 28.10
N ILE A 130 4.83 -14.93 26.93
CA ILE A 130 4.06 -16.09 26.48
C ILE A 130 5.04 -17.22 26.19
N ASP A 131 4.64 -18.47 26.42
CA ASP A 131 5.43 -19.67 26.06
C ASP A 131 5.85 -19.62 24.59
N GLU A 132 7.16 -19.72 24.34
CA GLU A 132 7.75 -19.52 23.02
C GLU A 132 7.20 -20.52 21.98
N ARG A 133 6.87 -21.73 22.38
CA ARG A 133 6.37 -22.78 21.48
C ARG A 133 5.08 -22.40 20.74
N VAL A 134 4.16 -21.70 21.41
CA VAL A 134 2.93 -21.22 20.76
C VAL A 134 3.20 -20.01 19.90
N LEU A 135 4.16 -19.17 20.29
CA LEU A 135 4.55 -18.01 19.48
C LEU A 135 5.19 -18.47 18.15
N GLU A 136 6.15 -19.39 18.21
CA GLU A 136 6.82 -19.96 17.02
C GLU A 136 5.83 -20.60 16.04
N GLU A 137 4.78 -21.25 16.55
CA GLU A 137 3.79 -21.94 15.70
C GLU A 137 2.81 -20.98 15.05
N THR A 138 2.33 -19.96 15.78
CA THR A 138 1.12 -19.22 15.38
C THR A 138 1.38 -17.77 14.97
N VAL A 139 2.42 -17.10 15.50
CA VAL A 139 2.64 -15.67 15.28
C VAL A 139 3.15 -15.39 13.88
N THR A 140 2.49 -14.47 13.18
CA THR A 140 2.92 -14.01 11.87
C THR A 140 3.86 -12.81 11.95
N ASP A 141 3.66 -11.95 12.94
CA ASP A 141 4.35 -10.67 13.07
C ASP A 141 4.63 -10.32 14.54
N TYR A 142 5.88 -10.00 14.84
CA TYR A 142 6.32 -9.46 16.12
C TYR A 142 6.42 -7.94 15.99
N VAL A 143 5.64 -7.18 16.77
CA VAL A 143 5.55 -5.72 16.61
C VAL A 143 5.71 -4.99 17.93
N SER A 144 6.58 -3.97 17.93
CA SER A 144 6.81 -3.04 19.03
C SER A 144 6.21 -1.67 18.72
N ILE A 145 5.76 -0.91 19.72
CA ILE A 145 5.39 0.50 19.54
C ILE A 145 6.49 1.48 20.00
N GLY A 146 7.67 0.97 20.32
CA GLY A 146 8.83 1.78 20.72
C GLY A 146 9.69 1.10 21.79
N ASP A 147 10.86 1.68 22.07
CA ASP A 147 11.88 1.13 22.96
C ASP A 147 11.57 1.44 24.43
N TYR A 148 10.47 0.90 24.92
CA TYR A 148 10.05 0.98 26.33
C TYR A 148 9.15 -0.21 26.68
N VAL A 149 9.08 -0.54 27.97
CA VAL A 149 8.32 -1.69 28.45
C VAL A 149 7.00 -1.21 29.08
N LEU A 150 5.92 -1.86 28.72
CA LEU A 150 4.59 -1.68 29.28
C LEU A 150 4.17 -2.89 30.11
N THR A 151 3.10 -2.76 30.89
CA THR A 151 2.58 -3.81 31.76
C THR A 151 1.82 -4.93 31.01
N GLY A 152 1.45 -4.67 29.74
CA GLY A 152 0.70 -5.62 28.90
C GLY A 152 0.55 -5.13 27.48
N GLY A 153 0.00 -5.98 26.61
CA GLY A 153 -0.16 -5.71 25.18
C GLY A 153 -1.41 -4.90 24.80
N GLU A 154 -2.31 -4.58 25.73
CA GLU A 154 -3.59 -3.94 25.45
C GLU A 154 -3.44 -2.51 24.91
N LEU A 155 -2.67 -1.66 25.59
CA LEU A 155 -2.44 -0.27 25.16
C LEU A 155 -1.77 -0.21 23.77
N PRO A 156 -0.69 -0.96 23.51
CA PRO A 156 -0.10 -1.02 22.19
C PRO A 156 -1.08 -1.50 21.10
N SER A 157 -1.87 -2.52 21.38
CA SER A 157 -2.89 -3.03 20.43
C SER A 157 -3.91 -1.94 20.09
N MET A 158 -4.39 -1.18 21.08
CA MET A 158 -5.31 -0.07 20.82
C MET A 158 -4.68 1.04 19.96
N VAL A 159 -3.40 1.39 20.21
CA VAL A 159 -2.65 2.36 19.40
C VAL A 159 -2.55 1.88 17.95
N MET A 160 -2.22 0.62 17.74
CA MET A 160 -2.11 0.04 16.40
C MET A 160 -3.47 -0.03 15.71
N ILE A 161 -4.52 -0.48 16.40
CA ILE A 161 -5.89 -0.54 15.87
C ILE A 161 -6.39 0.84 15.45
N ASP A 162 -6.14 1.88 16.25
CA ASP A 162 -6.53 3.26 15.89
C ASP A 162 -5.79 3.71 14.62
N ALA A 163 -4.47 3.56 14.56
CA ALA A 163 -3.67 3.95 13.40
C ALA A 163 -4.06 3.20 12.12
N ILE A 164 -4.30 1.89 12.21
CA ILE A 164 -4.73 1.05 11.08
C ILE A 164 -6.15 1.41 10.64
N SER A 165 -7.07 1.58 11.59
CA SER A 165 -8.49 1.91 11.29
C SER A 165 -8.63 3.18 10.48
N ARG A 166 -7.78 4.19 10.69
CA ARG A 166 -7.79 5.45 9.94
C ARG A 166 -7.52 5.28 8.45
N LEU A 167 -6.86 4.18 8.06
CA LEU A 167 -6.53 3.83 6.68
C LEU A 167 -7.58 2.95 6.00
N VAL A 168 -8.56 2.46 6.76
CA VAL A 168 -9.68 1.68 6.22
C VAL A 168 -10.65 2.63 5.51
N PRO A 169 -11.00 2.39 4.23
CA PRO A 169 -11.93 3.24 3.48
C PRO A 169 -13.26 3.47 4.23
N GLY A 170 -13.69 4.72 4.29
CA GLY A 170 -14.94 5.12 4.94
C GLY A 170 -14.86 5.37 6.45
N VAL A 171 -13.76 5.09 7.12
CA VAL A 171 -13.56 5.42 8.55
C VAL A 171 -13.37 6.92 8.77
N LEU A 172 -12.59 7.56 7.91
CA LEU A 172 -12.48 9.02 7.85
C LEU A 172 -13.46 9.57 6.82
N HIS A 173 -14.08 10.73 7.12
CA HIS A 173 -15.02 11.38 6.21
C HIS A 173 -14.37 11.96 4.94
N ASN A 174 -13.05 12.12 4.94
CA ASN A 174 -12.30 12.69 3.83
C ASN A 174 -11.04 11.84 3.60
N ASP A 175 -11.09 10.96 2.61
CA ASP A 175 -9.98 10.06 2.25
C ASP A 175 -8.70 10.85 1.88
N ILE A 176 -8.85 12.11 1.41
CA ILE A 176 -7.73 13.01 1.09
C ILE A 176 -6.95 13.44 2.35
N SER A 177 -7.56 13.40 3.54
CA SER A 177 -6.85 13.82 4.77
C SER A 177 -5.69 12.89 5.12
N ALA A 178 -5.76 11.61 4.83
CA ALA A 178 -4.70 10.65 5.14
C ALA A 178 -3.43 10.88 4.28
N GLU A 179 -3.59 11.38 3.05
CA GLU A 179 -2.47 11.62 2.12
C GLU A 179 -1.65 12.89 2.45
N THR A 180 -2.18 13.80 3.27
CA THR A 180 -1.51 15.07 3.63
C THR A 180 -1.02 15.12 5.07
N GLU A 181 -1.16 14.05 5.82
CA GLU A 181 -0.75 13.95 7.23
C GLU A 181 0.77 13.72 7.38
N SER A 182 1.26 13.83 8.62
CA SER A 182 2.66 13.56 8.95
C SER A 182 3.07 12.15 8.53
N PHE A 183 4.33 12.02 8.08
CA PHE A 183 5.02 10.82 7.58
C PHE A 183 4.79 10.50 6.10
N HIS A 184 3.84 11.15 5.43
CA HIS A 184 3.73 11.04 3.98
C HIS A 184 4.95 11.69 3.31
N GLY A 185 5.63 10.96 2.42
CA GLY A 185 6.87 11.43 1.77
C GLY A 185 7.99 11.82 2.75
N ASN A 186 8.04 11.20 3.92
CA ASN A 186 9.02 11.48 4.98
C ASN A 186 8.98 12.92 5.52
N LEU A 187 7.85 13.60 5.43
CA LEU A 187 7.65 14.94 5.95
C LEU A 187 6.67 14.97 7.14
N LEU A 188 6.87 15.92 8.04
CA LEU A 188 5.88 16.30 9.04
C LEU A 188 4.87 17.28 8.42
N GLU A 189 3.64 17.22 8.90
CA GLU A 189 2.60 18.15 8.49
C GLU A 189 2.99 19.63 8.77
N TYR A 190 2.57 20.53 7.88
CA TYR A 190 2.74 21.98 8.03
C TYR A 190 1.95 22.54 9.23
N PRO A 191 2.24 23.78 9.70
CA PRO A 191 1.50 24.40 10.81
C PRO A 191 0.06 24.72 10.39
N GLN A 192 -0.89 24.33 11.22
CA GLN A 192 -2.31 24.61 11.08
C GLN A 192 -2.71 25.85 11.90
N TYR A 193 -3.68 26.62 11.40
CA TYR A 193 -4.20 27.82 12.04
C TYR A 193 -5.73 27.79 12.04
N SER A 194 -6.33 28.18 13.16
CA SER A 194 -7.77 28.35 13.32
C SER A 194 -8.14 29.83 13.52
N ARG A 195 -9.42 30.14 13.56
CA ARG A 195 -9.92 31.47 13.96
C ARG A 195 -9.66 31.71 15.46
N PRO A 196 -9.40 32.98 15.84
CA PRO A 196 -9.40 34.22 15.07
C PRO A 196 -8.12 34.44 14.26
N VAL A 197 -8.12 35.39 13.31
CA VAL A 197 -6.97 35.72 12.44
C VAL A 197 -5.77 36.23 13.25
N GLU A 198 -6.01 36.88 14.39
CA GLU A 198 -4.98 37.36 15.30
C GLU A 198 -5.24 36.82 16.71
N TRP A 199 -4.22 36.21 17.33
CA TRP A 199 -4.27 35.70 18.69
C TRP A 199 -2.96 36.04 19.44
N HIS A 200 -3.05 36.80 20.52
CA HIS A 200 -1.90 37.30 21.28
C HIS A 200 -0.80 37.90 20.38
N ASP A 201 -1.14 38.87 19.56
CA ASP A 201 -0.28 39.57 18.60
C ASP A 201 0.36 38.66 17.53
N LYS A 202 -0.09 37.41 17.40
CA LYS A 202 0.34 36.45 16.37
C LYS A 202 -0.73 36.35 15.31
N LYS A 203 -0.34 36.60 14.05
CA LYS A 203 -1.25 36.59 12.90
C LYS A 203 -1.16 35.29 12.10
N VAL A 204 -2.28 34.89 11.55
CA VAL A 204 -2.32 33.85 10.51
C VAL A 204 -1.53 34.35 9.29
N PRO A 205 -0.65 33.55 8.68
CA PRO A 205 0.08 33.93 7.48
C PRO A 205 -0.86 34.38 6.36
N GLU A 206 -0.58 35.53 5.76
CA GLU A 206 -1.43 36.14 4.71
C GLU A 206 -1.65 35.22 3.49
N VAL A 207 -0.65 34.40 3.15
CA VAL A 207 -0.76 33.44 2.04
C VAL A 207 -1.93 32.48 2.22
N LEU A 208 -2.25 32.07 3.47
CA LEU A 208 -3.36 31.16 3.77
C LEU A 208 -4.74 31.82 3.58
N MET A 209 -4.79 33.15 3.58
CA MET A 209 -6.01 33.95 3.36
C MET A 209 -6.15 34.42 1.92
N SER A 210 -5.15 34.16 1.06
CA SER A 210 -5.09 34.69 -0.32
C SER A 210 -6.08 34.06 -1.29
N GLY A 211 -6.65 32.89 -0.96
CA GLY A 211 -7.47 32.09 -1.90
C GLY A 211 -6.68 31.49 -3.07
N ASN A 212 -5.37 31.72 -3.16
CA ASN A 212 -4.53 31.18 -4.22
C ASN A 212 -3.97 29.81 -3.82
N GLN A 213 -4.63 28.73 -4.25
CA GLN A 213 -4.29 27.36 -3.87
C GLN A 213 -2.82 27.02 -4.17
N LYS A 214 -2.28 27.42 -5.33
CA LYS A 214 -0.88 27.13 -5.68
C LYS A 214 0.12 27.77 -4.70
N LYS A 215 -0.14 28.99 -4.25
CA LYS A 215 0.71 29.67 -3.25
C LYS A 215 0.56 29.04 -1.87
N ILE A 216 -0.66 28.62 -1.53
CA ILE A 216 -0.95 27.94 -0.26
C ILE A 216 -0.19 26.61 -0.22
N ASP A 217 -0.26 25.79 -1.27
CA ASP A 217 0.40 24.48 -1.33
C ASP A 217 1.93 24.60 -1.32
N ALA A 218 2.49 25.56 -2.05
CA ALA A 218 3.93 25.85 -1.99
C ALA A 218 4.38 26.25 -0.58
N TRP A 219 3.63 27.11 0.11
CA TRP A 219 3.89 27.52 1.49
C TRP A 219 3.78 26.33 2.47
N ARG A 220 2.77 25.47 2.30
CA ARG A 220 2.59 24.27 3.11
C ARG A 220 3.78 23.34 3.00
N LEU A 221 4.23 23.06 1.76
CA LEU A 221 5.40 22.22 1.50
C LEU A 221 6.68 22.83 2.14
N GLU A 222 6.92 24.13 1.94
CA GLU A 222 8.06 24.83 2.55
C GLU A 222 8.05 24.65 4.08
N LYS A 223 6.90 24.86 4.73
CA LYS A 223 6.76 24.75 6.18
C LYS A 223 6.83 23.32 6.69
N SER A 224 6.40 22.34 5.92
CA SER A 224 6.62 20.92 6.21
C SER A 224 8.12 20.59 6.21
N ILE A 225 8.85 21.01 5.18
CA ILE A 225 10.30 20.80 5.07
C ILE A 225 11.04 21.45 6.24
N GLU A 226 10.78 22.74 6.53
CA GLU A 226 11.39 23.47 7.65
C GLU A 226 11.13 22.76 8.99
N ARG A 227 9.89 22.35 9.23
CA ARG A 227 9.48 21.66 10.47
C ARG A 227 10.16 20.31 10.59
N THR A 228 10.20 19.52 9.52
CA THR A 228 10.82 18.20 9.50
C THR A 228 12.31 18.32 9.76
N LYS A 229 13.00 19.19 9.04
CA LYS A 229 14.42 19.46 9.25
C LYS A 229 14.75 19.78 10.70
N LYS A 230 13.89 20.55 11.39
CA LYS A 230 14.12 20.97 12.79
C LYS A 230 13.78 19.90 13.80
N ARG A 231 12.69 19.13 13.59
CA ARG A 231 12.11 18.25 14.62
C ARG A 231 12.43 16.78 14.41
N ARG A 232 12.60 16.35 13.16
CA ARG A 232 12.86 14.98 12.73
C ARG A 232 13.94 14.97 11.65
N PRO A 233 15.22 15.26 12.03
CA PRO A 233 16.34 15.29 11.08
C PRO A 233 16.57 13.94 10.40
N ASP A 234 16.19 12.82 11.03
CA ASP A 234 16.15 11.48 10.45
C ASP A 234 15.23 11.41 9.22
N LEU A 235 13.96 11.82 9.36
CA LEU A 235 13.01 11.88 8.24
C LEU A 235 13.45 12.87 7.16
N TYR A 236 14.04 14.01 7.57
CA TYR A 236 14.56 14.97 6.60
C TYR A 236 15.72 14.42 5.78
N ALA A 237 16.58 13.60 6.37
CA ALA A 237 17.66 12.93 5.64
C ALA A 237 17.09 11.98 4.56
N GLU A 238 16.08 11.17 4.90
CA GLU A 238 15.41 10.29 3.94
C GLU A 238 14.67 11.09 2.86
N PHE A 239 13.95 12.15 3.23
CA PHE A 239 13.35 13.06 2.26
C PHE A 239 14.38 13.59 1.25
N LYS A 240 15.56 14.02 1.70
CA LYS A 240 16.62 14.52 0.84
C LYS A 240 17.22 13.45 -0.06
N ARG A 241 17.36 12.22 0.43
CA ARG A 241 17.81 11.09 -0.41
C ARG A 241 16.84 10.84 -1.56
N LEU A 242 15.53 10.77 -1.26
CA LEU A 242 14.47 10.60 -2.27
C LEU A 242 14.40 11.80 -3.23
N ASP A 243 14.57 13.03 -2.74
CA ASP A 243 14.59 14.24 -3.58
C ASP A 243 15.77 14.23 -4.57
N ASN A 244 16.97 13.85 -4.12
CA ASN A 244 18.14 13.67 -4.97
C ASN A 244 17.92 12.55 -6.01
N CYS A 245 17.36 11.41 -5.59
CA CYS A 245 16.97 10.34 -6.50
C CYS A 245 16.01 10.86 -7.58
N ARG A 246 14.95 11.57 -7.17
CA ARG A 246 13.97 12.17 -8.09
C ARG A 246 14.63 13.13 -9.09
N GLU A 247 15.55 14.00 -8.65
CA GLU A 247 16.30 14.89 -9.54
C GLU A 247 17.12 14.10 -10.58
N PHE A 248 17.73 13.00 -10.18
CA PHE A 248 18.40 12.08 -11.11
C PHE A 248 17.44 11.48 -12.13
N LEU A 249 16.32 10.92 -11.68
CA LEU A 249 15.30 10.28 -12.52
C LEU A 249 14.66 11.26 -13.53
N MET A 250 14.50 12.52 -13.14
CA MET A 250 13.96 13.58 -14.00
C MET A 250 14.80 13.85 -15.25
N LYS A 251 16.08 13.44 -15.31
CA LYS A 251 16.92 13.56 -16.52
C LYS A 251 16.36 12.72 -17.68
N ASN A 252 15.67 11.62 -17.39
CA ASN A 252 14.94 10.82 -18.39
C ASN A 252 13.51 10.49 -17.88
N LYS A 253 12.70 11.56 -17.72
CA LYS A 253 11.38 11.50 -17.11
C LYS A 253 10.46 10.45 -17.74
N LEU A 254 10.49 10.27 -19.05
CA LEU A 254 9.60 9.32 -19.74
C LEU A 254 9.91 7.87 -19.39
N LEU A 255 11.19 7.54 -19.21
CA LEU A 255 11.62 6.18 -18.84
C LEU A 255 11.33 5.87 -17.37
N HIS A 256 11.53 6.85 -16.49
CA HIS A 256 11.49 6.67 -15.04
C HIS A 256 10.20 7.18 -14.39
N ILE A 257 9.13 7.30 -15.17
CA ILE A 257 7.88 7.92 -14.67
C ILE A 257 7.28 7.15 -13.48
N ASP A 258 7.35 5.83 -13.48
CA ASP A 258 6.92 4.95 -12.42
C ASP A 258 7.66 5.25 -11.09
N MET A 259 8.98 5.30 -11.12
CA MET A 259 9.81 5.64 -9.96
C MET A 259 9.57 7.10 -9.50
N ILE A 260 9.42 8.04 -10.43
CA ILE A 260 9.13 9.44 -10.12
C ILE A 260 7.77 9.57 -9.43
N GLU A 261 6.73 8.91 -9.95
CA GLU A 261 5.39 8.94 -9.35
C GLU A 261 5.36 8.20 -8.01
N LEU A 262 6.12 7.12 -7.87
CA LEU A 262 6.28 6.44 -6.59
C LEU A 262 6.84 7.39 -5.51
N ILE A 263 7.87 8.17 -5.85
CA ILE A 263 8.42 9.20 -4.94
C ILE A 263 7.41 10.32 -4.69
N ASN A 264 6.75 10.85 -5.75
CA ASN A 264 5.78 11.93 -5.63
C ASN A 264 4.57 11.56 -4.77
N ARG A 265 4.17 10.29 -4.83
CA ARG A 265 3.07 9.71 -4.04
C ARG A 265 3.49 9.36 -2.62
N GLY A 266 4.77 9.50 -2.26
CA GLY A 266 5.29 9.27 -0.91
C GLY A 266 5.39 7.81 -0.49
N TYR A 267 5.38 6.87 -1.44
CA TYR A 267 5.43 5.43 -1.19
C TYR A 267 6.79 4.80 -1.49
N ALA A 268 7.78 5.59 -1.90
CA ALA A 268 9.11 5.09 -2.22
C ALA A 268 10.00 4.89 -0.99
N GLU A 269 10.69 3.77 -0.94
CA GLU A 269 11.82 3.50 -0.06
C GLU A 269 13.08 3.21 -0.90
N ILE A 270 14.22 3.79 -0.54
CA ILE A 270 15.49 3.50 -1.20
C ILE A 270 16.11 2.27 -0.52
N ILE A 271 16.07 1.12 -1.20
CA ILE A 271 16.69 -0.12 -0.75
C ILE A 271 18.20 -0.09 -1.01
N PHE A 272 18.60 0.47 -2.15
CA PHE A 272 20.00 0.59 -2.52
C PHE A 272 20.25 1.88 -3.29
N GLU A 273 21.43 2.49 -3.03
CA GLU A 273 21.90 3.70 -3.70
C GLU A 273 23.44 3.68 -3.78
N ALA A 274 24.00 3.72 -4.98
CA ALA A 274 25.42 3.90 -5.21
C ALA A 274 25.70 4.46 -6.62
N ASP A 275 26.54 5.49 -6.74
CA ASP A 275 27.03 6.04 -8.03
C ASP A 275 25.91 6.33 -9.07
N GLY A 276 24.74 6.77 -8.60
CA GLY A 276 23.56 7.04 -9.44
C GLY A 276 22.76 5.79 -9.83
N GLU A 277 23.12 4.62 -9.33
CA GLU A 277 22.29 3.42 -9.37
C GLU A 277 21.32 3.46 -8.21
N TYR A 278 20.04 3.17 -8.47
CA TYR A 278 18.97 3.18 -7.48
C TYR A 278 18.13 1.91 -7.58
N LEU A 279 17.85 1.32 -6.41
CA LEU A 279 16.81 0.32 -6.23
C LEU A 279 15.78 0.91 -5.28
N LEU A 280 14.60 1.23 -5.79
CA LEU A 280 13.46 1.68 -4.99
C LEU A 280 12.51 0.51 -4.75
N GLN A 281 11.86 0.50 -3.61
CA GLN A 281 10.70 -0.37 -3.33
C GLN A 281 9.46 0.48 -3.14
N ASP A 282 8.36 0.05 -3.75
CA ASP A 282 7.03 0.52 -3.39
C ASP A 282 6.65 -0.12 -2.04
N MET A 283 6.45 0.70 -1.04
CA MET A 283 6.16 0.26 0.31
C MET A 283 4.78 -0.40 0.45
N VAL A 284 3.89 -0.19 -0.54
CA VAL A 284 2.53 -0.72 -0.58
C VAL A 284 2.46 -2.03 -1.35
N SER A 285 2.88 -2.04 -2.62
CA SER A 285 2.85 -3.24 -3.48
C SER A 285 4.04 -4.18 -3.26
N LYS A 286 5.12 -3.69 -2.61
CA LYS A 286 6.41 -4.38 -2.45
C LYS A 286 7.14 -4.67 -3.78
N VAL A 287 6.66 -4.12 -4.89
CA VAL A 287 7.38 -4.15 -6.17
C VAL A 287 8.62 -3.28 -6.09
N CYS A 288 9.72 -3.76 -6.63
CA CYS A 288 10.97 -3.03 -6.71
C CYS A 288 11.18 -2.42 -8.10
N PHE A 289 11.94 -1.33 -8.17
CA PHE A 289 12.26 -0.60 -9.40
C PHE A 289 13.75 -0.30 -9.43
N HIS A 290 14.44 -0.80 -10.43
CA HIS A 290 15.89 -0.64 -10.57
C HIS A 290 16.23 0.23 -11.77
N THR A 291 17.13 1.19 -11.56
CA THR A 291 17.72 1.99 -12.63
C THR A 291 19.16 2.36 -12.34
N ARG A 292 19.90 2.64 -13.40
CA ARG A 292 21.29 3.12 -13.34
C ARG A 292 21.59 4.04 -14.53
N PRO A 293 22.64 4.90 -14.48
CA PRO A 293 23.21 5.56 -15.67
C PRO A 293 23.61 4.55 -16.74
N ASP A 294 23.52 4.96 -18.01
CA ASP A 294 23.75 4.07 -19.17
C ASP A 294 25.20 3.49 -19.27
N GLU A 295 26.17 4.00 -18.52
CA GLU A 295 27.56 3.56 -18.53
C GLU A 295 27.97 2.94 -17.17
N GLY A 296 28.63 1.78 -17.21
CA GLY A 296 29.27 1.11 -16.06
C GLY A 296 28.59 -0.20 -15.62
N GLU A 297 29.25 -0.93 -14.72
CA GLU A 297 28.77 -2.20 -14.14
C GLU A 297 27.86 -1.94 -12.91
N SER A 298 26.98 -2.88 -12.58
CA SER A 298 26.08 -2.72 -11.43
C SER A 298 26.86 -2.76 -10.11
N LYS A 299 26.60 -1.80 -9.25
CA LYS A 299 27.15 -1.74 -7.89
C LYS A 299 26.40 -2.62 -6.90
N LEU A 300 25.21 -3.08 -7.25
CA LEU A 300 24.48 -4.11 -6.50
C LEU A 300 25.31 -5.39 -6.32
N VAL A 301 26.17 -5.69 -7.30
CA VAL A 301 27.04 -6.87 -7.30
C VAL A 301 28.25 -6.70 -6.39
N ASP A 302 28.81 -5.49 -6.29
CA ASP A 302 30.01 -5.20 -5.49
C ASP A 302 29.77 -5.38 -3.97
N MET A 303 28.53 -5.22 -3.47
CA MET A 303 28.21 -5.44 -2.07
C MET A 303 28.37 -6.88 -1.58
N ALA A 304 28.36 -7.85 -2.50
CA ALA A 304 28.58 -9.27 -2.15
C ALA A 304 30.03 -9.55 -1.71
N VAL A 305 30.98 -8.65 -2.05
CA VAL A 305 32.41 -8.88 -1.84
C VAL A 305 32.91 -8.34 -0.50
N GLU A 306 32.27 -7.31 0.06
CA GLU A 306 32.76 -6.66 1.29
C GLU A 306 32.36 -7.39 2.59
N GLY A 307 31.38 -8.29 2.55
CA GLY A 307 30.85 -9.02 3.72
C GLY A 307 31.46 -10.41 3.96
N THR A 308 32.25 -10.96 3.04
CA THR A 308 32.83 -12.31 3.16
C THR A 308 34.36 -12.26 3.23
N THR A 309 34.90 -12.40 4.44
CA THR A 309 36.34 -12.72 4.67
C THR A 309 36.59 -14.17 4.26
N GLY A 310 36.63 -14.47 2.98
CA GLY A 310 36.99 -15.77 2.44
C GLY A 310 37.29 -15.64 0.95
N LEU A 311 38.50 -16.00 0.57
CA LEU A 311 38.98 -16.06 -0.79
C LEU A 311 37.92 -16.62 -1.76
N VAL A 312 37.21 -15.74 -2.45
CA VAL A 312 36.38 -16.10 -3.60
C VAL A 312 37.12 -15.60 -4.86
N ASP A 313 37.31 -16.50 -5.79
CA ASP A 313 37.97 -16.23 -7.08
C ASP A 313 37.31 -15.03 -7.77
N LYS A 314 38.12 -14.05 -8.13
CA LYS A 314 37.74 -12.75 -8.72
C LYS A 314 37.06 -12.81 -10.09
N TYR A 315 36.67 -13.98 -10.60
CA TYR A 315 36.25 -14.17 -12.00
C TYR A 315 34.99 -15.02 -12.22
N SER A 316 34.17 -15.33 -11.21
CA SER A 316 32.96 -16.08 -11.47
C SER A 316 31.79 -15.64 -10.57
N SER A 317 30.74 -15.22 -11.22
CA SER A 317 29.38 -14.93 -10.80
C SER A 317 29.10 -13.50 -10.30
N GLN A 318 28.40 -12.77 -11.15
CA GLN A 318 27.66 -11.56 -10.80
C GLN A 318 26.46 -11.97 -9.91
N HIS A 319 26.64 -11.97 -8.60
CA HIS A 319 25.59 -12.34 -7.65
C HIS A 319 25.08 -11.10 -6.94
N ILE A 320 23.77 -10.86 -7.02
CA ILE A 320 23.07 -9.88 -6.19
C ILE A 320 23.05 -10.40 -4.76
N PRO A 321 23.38 -9.59 -3.73
CA PRO A 321 23.32 -10.05 -2.33
C PRO A 321 21.98 -10.68 -1.98
N ALA A 322 22.00 -11.81 -1.25
CA ALA A 322 20.82 -12.49 -0.80
C ALA A 322 19.88 -11.56 0.00
N THR A 323 20.45 -10.66 0.81
CA THR A 323 19.70 -9.65 1.57
C THR A 323 18.88 -8.71 0.68
N ILE A 324 19.30 -8.43 -0.54
CA ILE A 324 18.56 -7.63 -1.53
C ILE A 324 17.55 -8.50 -2.26
N THR A 325 17.95 -9.70 -2.72
CA THR A 325 17.04 -10.60 -3.42
C THR A 325 15.89 -11.10 -2.53
N GLU A 326 16.10 -11.21 -1.23
CA GLU A 326 15.06 -11.53 -0.25
C GLU A 326 14.04 -10.39 -0.05
N GLN A 327 14.47 -9.13 -0.22
CA GLN A 327 13.57 -7.97 -0.15
C GLN A 327 12.68 -7.84 -1.39
N ILE A 328 13.09 -8.41 -2.53
CA ILE A 328 12.29 -8.40 -3.75
C ILE A 328 11.29 -9.56 -3.69
N THR A 329 10.11 -9.30 -3.13
CA THR A 329 9.08 -10.32 -2.90
C THR A 329 8.06 -10.41 -4.03
N ASN A 330 7.58 -9.27 -4.53
CA ASN A 330 6.48 -9.17 -5.49
C ASN A 330 6.93 -8.83 -6.92
N GLY A 331 8.22 -8.96 -7.18
CA GLY A 331 8.80 -8.68 -8.50
C GLY A 331 9.60 -7.40 -8.57
N ILE A 332 10.22 -7.18 -9.72
CA ILE A 332 11.06 -6.02 -10.00
C ILE A 332 10.87 -5.52 -11.43
N VAL A 333 10.92 -4.21 -11.60
CA VAL A 333 10.92 -3.52 -12.89
C VAL A 333 12.33 -3.00 -13.18
N LEU A 334 12.94 -3.45 -14.27
CA LEU A 334 14.25 -3.02 -14.74
C LEU A 334 14.10 -1.97 -15.85
N HIS A 335 14.80 -0.86 -15.74
CA HIS A 335 14.76 0.23 -16.73
C HIS A 335 15.84 0.11 -17.80
N GLN A 336 16.68 -0.92 -17.74
CA GLN A 336 17.70 -1.23 -18.76
C GLN A 336 17.76 -2.73 -19.05
N GLN A 337 17.68 -3.09 -20.34
CA GLN A 337 17.71 -4.48 -20.81
C GLN A 337 18.97 -5.25 -20.37
N ARG A 338 20.09 -4.59 -20.28
CA ARG A 338 21.40 -5.20 -19.91
C ARG A 338 21.41 -5.89 -18.54
N TYR A 339 20.47 -5.53 -17.65
CA TYR A 339 20.36 -6.14 -16.31
C TYR A 339 19.42 -7.34 -16.26
N VAL A 340 18.63 -7.60 -17.31
CA VAL A 340 17.72 -8.76 -17.37
C VAL A 340 18.49 -10.05 -17.12
N GLY A 341 19.62 -10.28 -17.83
CA GLY A 341 20.44 -11.47 -17.64
C GLY A 341 20.99 -11.60 -16.21
N LEU A 342 21.41 -10.50 -15.58
CA LEU A 342 21.86 -10.51 -14.19
C LEU A 342 20.78 -11.01 -13.25
N PHE A 343 19.55 -10.52 -13.38
CA PHE A 343 18.43 -10.95 -12.54
C PHE A 343 17.96 -12.37 -12.85
N GLU A 344 18.06 -12.81 -14.12
CA GLU A 344 17.78 -14.21 -14.48
C GLU A 344 18.74 -15.20 -13.83
N GLU A 345 20.04 -14.87 -13.76
CA GLU A 345 21.06 -15.65 -13.05
C GLU A 345 20.82 -15.69 -11.53
N ASN A 346 20.11 -14.70 -10.98
CA ASN A 346 19.73 -14.61 -9.57
C ASN A 346 18.31 -15.11 -9.27
N GLY A 347 17.74 -15.92 -10.15
CA GLY A 347 16.48 -16.65 -9.89
C GLY A 347 15.20 -15.89 -10.26
N PHE A 348 15.30 -14.83 -11.05
CA PHE A 348 14.15 -14.13 -11.60
C PHE A 348 13.86 -14.59 -13.04
N LYS A 349 12.65 -14.31 -13.50
CA LYS A 349 12.21 -14.57 -14.88
C LYS A 349 11.57 -13.31 -15.44
N GLU A 350 11.94 -12.92 -16.67
CA GLU A 350 11.23 -11.88 -17.40
C GLU A 350 9.81 -12.35 -17.71
N THR A 351 8.81 -11.52 -17.35
CA THR A 351 7.40 -11.81 -17.56
C THR A 351 6.83 -10.99 -18.70
N VAL A 352 7.22 -9.71 -18.79
CA VAL A 352 6.72 -8.82 -19.83
C VAL A 352 7.65 -7.64 -20.08
N GLU A 353 7.80 -7.26 -21.35
CA GLU A 353 8.45 -6.04 -21.81
C GLU A 353 7.40 -4.97 -22.11
N CYS A 354 7.55 -3.77 -21.52
CA CYS A 354 6.64 -2.66 -21.69
C CYS A 354 7.35 -1.37 -22.11
N ARG A 355 6.61 -0.45 -22.75
CA ARG A 355 7.02 0.93 -22.92
C ARG A 355 6.21 1.83 -21.99
N GLN A 356 6.88 2.77 -21.34
CA GLN A 356 6.21 3.80 -20.55
C GLN A 356 5.50 4.78 -21.48
N ALA A 357 4.23 5.03 -21.22
CA ALA A 357 3.41 6.05 -21.88
C ALA A 357 3.04 7.11 -20.82
N VAL A 358 3.34 8.37 -21.06
CA VAL A 358 3.25 9.45 -20.08
C VAL A 358 2.45 10.62 -20.64
N TYR A 359 1.43 11.07 -19.91
CA TYR A 359 0.71 12.31 -20.21
C TYR A 359 1.44 13.46 -19.51
N THR A 360 2.17 14.26 -20.29
CA THR A 360 3.04 15.33 -19.75
C THR A 360 2.34 16.65 -19.54
N ASN A 361 1.11 16.82 -20.07
CA ASN A 361 0.31 18.01 -19.87
C ASN A 361 -0.33 17.99 -18.47
N LYS A 362 -0.45 19.16 -17.84
CA LYS A 362 -1.10 19.32 -16.52
C LYS A 362 -2.59 19.67 -16.61
N GLU A 363 -3.09 19.90 -17.82
CA GLU A 363 -4.48 20.24 -18.04
C GLU A 363 -5.34 18.99 -18.19
N LYS A 364 -6.53 19.02 -17.59
CA LYS A 364 -7.51 17.95 -17.76
C LYS A 364 -7.90 17.78 -19.21
N LEU A 365 -8.12 16.54 -19.61
CA LEU A 365 -8.64 16.21 -20.92
C LEU A 365 -10.12 16.64 -21.04
N SER A 366 -10.51 17.09 -22.22
CA SER A 366 -11.91 17.45 -22.50
C SER A 366 -12.80 16.20 -22.40
N VAL A 367 -13.89 16.34 -21.67
CA VAL A 367 -14.90 15.30 -21.47
C VAL A 367 -16.08 15.39 -22.44
N SER A 368 -16.09 16.41 -23.32
CA SER A 368 -17.19 16.68 -24.25
C SER A 368 -17.47 15.47 -25.16
N GLY A 369 -18.71 14.96 -25.10
CA GLY A 369 -19.13 13.78 -25.88
C GLY A 369 -18.56 12.45 -25.40
N LEU A 370 -17.88 12.39 -24.24
CA LEU A 370 -17.31 11.17 -23.67
C LEU A 370 -18.06 10.73 -22.41
N TYR A 371 -18.16 11.60 -21.40
CA TYR A 371 -18.91 11.36 -20.18
C TYR A 371 -19.30 12.68 -19.50
N ARG A 372 -20.17 12.64 -18.49
CA ARG A 372 -20.59 13.81 -17.71
C ARG A 372 -19.88 13.83 -16.35
N PRO A 373 -19.20 14.94 -15.99
CA PRO A 373 -18.53 15.06 -14.69
C PRO A 373 -19.48 15.03 -13.49
N ASP A 374 -20.77 15.35 -13.70
CA ASP A 374 -21.81 15.33 -12.67
C ASP A 374 -22.36 13.92 -12.37
N GLY A 375 -21.80 12.89 -12.99
CA GLY A 375 -22.18 11.49 -12.80
C GLY A 375 -23.54 11.12 -13.42
N LYS A 376 -24.21 12.05 -14.13
CA LYS A 376 -25.47 11.75 -14.80
C LYS A 376 -25.26 11.04 -16.13
N PRO A 377 -26.26 10.28 -16.61
CA PRO A 377 -26.17 9.62 -17.91
C PRO A 377 -25.94 10.61 -19.05
N MET A 378 -25.12 10.20 -20.02
CA MET A 378 -25.05 10.85 -21.33
C MET A 378 -26.36 10.58 -22.13
N PRO A 379 -26.64 11.34 -23.21
CA PRO A 379 -27.79 11.09 -24.08
C PRO A 379 -27.88 9.65 -24.63
N ASN A 380 -26.74 8.96 -24.79
CA ASN A 380 -26.64 7.56 -25.18
C ASN A 380 -26.71 6.59 -23.99
N GLY A 381 -27.04 7.05 -22.80
CA GLY A 381 -27.15 6.24 -21.60
C GLY A 381 -25.81 5.90 -20.90
N LEU A 382 -24.67 6.39 -21.40
CA LEU A 382 -23.36 6.09 -20.79
C LEU A 382 -23.19 6.79 -19.43
N ILE A 383 -22.78 6.03 -18.41
CA ILE A 383 -22.33 6.50 -17.11
C ILE A 383 -20.96 5.87 -16.82
N ILE A 384 -20.01 6.65 -16.30
CA ILE A 384 -18.76 6.12 -15.74
C ILE A 384 -18.77 6.35 -14.24
N ARG A 385 -18.57 5.28 -13.49
CA ARG A 385 -18.46 5.31 -12.02
C ARG A 385 -17.41 4.33 -11.50
N ARG A 386 -17.01 4.51 -10.26
CA ARG A 386 -16.21 3.54 -9.52
C ARG A 386 -16.98 2.24 -9.37
N LEU A 387 -16.29 1.11 -9.49
CA LEU A 387 -16.84 -0.21 -9.18
C LEU A 387 -16.86 -0.45 -7.68
N ASP A 388 -17.78 -1.28 -7.25
CA ASP A 388 -17.93 -1.76 -5.88
C ASP A 388 -18.13 -3.27 -5.83
N ALA A 389 -18.30 -3.84 -4.64
CA ALA A 389 -18.44 -5.28 -4.44
C ALA A 389 -19.58 -5.93 -5.25
N LEU A 390 -20.63 -5.17 -5.61
CA LEU A 390 -21.75 -5.68 -6.41
C LEU A 390 -21.35 -5.88 -7.88
N ASP A 391 -20.32 -5.20 -8.36
CA ASP A 391 -19.86 -5.26 -9.73
C ASP A 391 -18.83 -6.37 -9.99
N ILE A 392 -18.24 -6.98 -8.93
CA ILE A 392 -17.15 -7.95 -9.01
C ILE A 392 -17.49 -9.11 -9.95
N GLN A 393 -18.69 -9.68 -9.80
CA GLN A 393 -19.10 -10.85 -10.61
C GLN A 393 -19.05 -10.55 -12.10
N GLU A 394 -19.38 -9.32 -12.52
CA GLU A 394 -19.37 -8.92 -13.93
C GLU A 394 -17.99 -8.40 -14.38
N ALA A 395 -17.23 -7.78 -13.51
CA ALA A 395 -15.94 -7.16 -13.79
C ALA A 395 -14.77 -8.16 -13.79
N ALA A 396 -14.73 -9.12 -12.88
CA ALA A 396 -13.62 -10.05 -12.73
C ALA A 396 -13.26 -10.80 -14.03
N PRO A 397 -14.21 -11.29 -14.84
CA PRO A 397 -13.88 -11.96 -16.11
C PRO A 397 -13.29 -11.03 -17.17
N MET A 398 -13.35 -9.70 -17.00
CA MET A 398 -12.83 -8.74 -17.99
C MET A 398 -11.32 -8.53 -17.87
N TYR A 399 -10.74 -8.88 -16.72
CA TYR A 399 -9.30 -8.82 -16.51
C TYR A 399 -8.86 -10.07 -15.73
N PRO A 400 -8.51 -11.16 -16.45
CA PRO A 400 -8.18 -12.43 -15.81
C PRO A 400 -6.87 -12.41 -15.00
N GLY A 401 -6.17 -11.26 -14.96
CA GLY A 401 -4.85 -11.16 -14.33
C GLY A 401 -3.77 -11.91 -15.11
N PHE A 402 -2.50 -11.68 -14.77
CA PHE A 402 -1.40 -12.46 -15.38
C PHE A 402 -1.26 -13.82 -14.71
N ASP A 403 -1.25 -13.86 -13.36
CA ASP A 403 -1.12 -15.08 -12.56
C ASP A 403 -2.00 -15.07 -11.29
N ASP A 404 -2.74 -13.98 -11.04
CA ASP A 404 -3.59 -13.80 -9.87
C ASP A 404 -5.03 -13.41 -10.28
N PRO A 405 -5.97 -14.36 -10.23
CA PRO A 405 -7.36 -14.11 -10.61
C PRO A 405 -8.09 -13.17 -9.64
N ASP A 406 -7.60 -13.02 -8.40
CA ASP A 406 -8.20 -12.17 -7.38
C ASP A 406 -7.69 -10.72 -7.44
N TYR A 407 -6.63 -10.44 -8.19
CA TYR A 407 -6.03 -9.11 -8.30
C TYR A 407 -7.03 -7.99 -8.63
N ILE A 408 -7.93 -8.22 -9.60
CA ILE A 408 -8.93 -7.21 -9.95
C ILE A 408 -9.94 -6.98 -8.81
N VAL A 409 -10.25 -8.01 -8.02
CA VAL A 409 -11.13 -7.92 -6.85
C VAL A 409 -10.50 -6.99 -5.82
N ASP A 410 -9.22 -7.21 -5.49
CA ASP A 410 -8.47 -6.37 -4.57
C ASP A 410 -8.40 -4.92 -5.07
N ARG A 411 -8.25 -4.71 -6.39
CA ARG A 411 -8.25 -3.35 -6.96
C ARG A 411 -9.63 -2.69 -6.93
N ILE A 412 -10.73 -3.45 -7.05
CA ILE A 412 -12.09 -2.95 -6.88
C ILE A 412 -12.32 -2.57 -5.42
N ASP A 413 -11.94 -3.40 -4.47
CA ASP A 413 -12.07 -3.13 -3.04
C ASP A 413 -11.22 -1.93 -2.61
N ALA A 414 -10.03 -1.77 -3.17
CA ALA A 414 -9.22 -0.56 -3.02
C ALA A 414 -9.82 0.67 -3.73
N GLY A 415 -10.90 0.49 -4.51
CA GLY A 415 -11.59 1.52 -5.28
C GLY A 415 -10.79 2.12 -6.41
N ALA A 416 -9.90 1.35 -6.96
CA ALA A 416 -9.01 1.75 -8.04
C ALA A 416 -9.53 1.36 -9.43
N VAL A 417 -10.74 0.78 -9.53
CA VAL A 417 -11.33 0.36 -10.80
C VAL A 417 -12.61 1.13 -11.09
N TYR A 418 -12.76 1.54 -12.34
CA TYR A 418 -13.91 2.29 -12.85
C TYR A 418 -14.58 1.53 -13.98
N GLY A 419 -15.92 1.57 -14.05
CA GLY A 419 -16.73 0.91 -15.05
C GLY A 419 -17.50 1.89 -15.92
N ALA A 420 -17.59 1.59 -17.21
CA ALA A 420 -18.50 2.24 -18.15
C ALA A 420 -19.79 1.43 -18.25
N PHE A 421 -20.91 2.00 -17.83
CA PHE A 421 -22.23 1.40 -17.84
C PHE A 421 -23.10 2.03 -18.92
N LEU A 422 -23.85 1.20 -19.63
CA LEU A 422 -24.86 1.64 -20.61
C LEU A 422 -26.25 1.33 -20.07
N SER A 423 -27.11 2.35 -20.00
CA SER A 423 -28.51 2.17 -19.63
C SER A 423 -29.32 1.74 -20.83
N ASP A 424 -30.06 0.65 -20.69
CA ASP A 424 -31.09 0.29 -21.66
C ASP A 424 -32.33 1.15 -21.40
N ASN A 425 -32.69 2.01 -22.35
CA ASN A 425 -33.83 2.92 -22.25
C ASN A 425 -35.20 2.22 -22.42
N SER A 426 -35.31 0.93 -22.12
CA SER A 426 -36.60 0.24 -22.10
C SER A 426 -37.31 0.55 -20.79
N ALA A 427 -38.51 1.09 -20.91
CA ALA A 427 -39.37 1.57 -19.85
C ALA A 427 -39.42 0.64 -18.61
N ASP A 428 -39.35 1.24 -17.41
CA ASP A 428 -39.61 0.73 -16.06
C ASP A 428 -38.50 0.02 -15.27
N ASN A 429 -37.36 -0.42 -15.86
CA ASN A 429 -36.21 -0.86 -15.04
C ASN A 429 -34.92 -0.48 -15.77
N THR A 430 -34.19 0.52 -15.28
CA THR A 430 -32.86 0.87 -15.79
C THR A 430 -31.84 -0.21 -15.41
N ILE A 431 -31.71 -1.25 -16.25
CA ILE A 431 -30.62 -2.20 -16.14
C ILE A 431 -29.40 -1.53 -16.74
N ASN A 432 -28.44 -1.16 -15.92
CA ASN A 432 -27.14 -0.66 -16.37
C ASN A 432 -26.21 -1.84 -16.65
N THR A 433 -25.88 -2.09 -17.90
CA THR A 433 -24.93 -3.15 -18.30
C THR A 433 -23.51 -2.61 -18.27
N LEU A 434 -22.60 -3.29 -17.58
CA LEU A 434 -21.17 -2.97 -17.58
C LEU A 434 -20.57 -3.28 -18.97
N ALA A 435 -20.17 -2.25 -19.70
CA ALA A 435 -19.65 -2.35 -21.06
C ALA A 435 -18.13 -2.42 -21.14
N GLY A 436 -17.43 -1.93 -20.13
CA GLY A 436 -15.97 -1.94 -20.05
C GLY A 436 -15.46 -1.40 -18.72
N ILE A 437 -14.20 -1.66 -18.46
CA ILE A 437 -13.49 -1.27 -17.22
C ILE A 437 -12.17 -0.59 -17.55
N ILE A 438 -11.66 0.18 -16.57
CA ILE A 438 -10.29 0.69 -16.48
C ILE A 438 -9.88 0.74 -15.02
N GLY A 439 -8.60 0.51 -14.74
CA GLY A 439 -8.11 0.55 -13.36
C GLY A 439 -6.77 1.25 -13.22
N ILE A 440 -6.38 1.44 -11.97
CA ILE A 440 -5.06 1.93 -11.57
C ILE A 440 -4.39 0.77 -10.82
N HIS A 441 -3.24 0.33 -11.31
CA HIS A 441 -2.42 -0.69 -10.66
C HIS A 441 -1.88 -0.20 -9.31
N GLU A 442 -1.39 -1.10 -8.48
CA GLU A 442 -0.87 -0.74 -7.14
C GLU A 442 0.26 0.27 -7.22
N GLU A 443 1.19 0.09 -8.15
CA GLU A 443 2.31 1.01 -8.38
C GLU A 443 1.89 2.34 -9.03
N GLY A 444 0.60 2.49 -9.39
CA GLY A 444 0.00 3.73 -9.87
C GLY A 444 -0.13 3.89 -11.37
N SER A 445 0.31 2.91 -12.17
CA SER A 445 0.08 2.96 -13.61
C SER A 445 -1.41 2.78 -13.96
N ILE A 446 -1.87 3.51 -14.96
CA ILE A 446 -3.23 3.36 -15.49
C ILE A 446 -3.23 2.20 -16.49
N GLY A 447 -4.09 1.21 -16.24
CA GLY A 447 -4.15 -0.03 -17.04
C GLY A 447 -5.48 -0.75 -16.86
N MET A 448 -5.49 -2.08 -16.95
CA MET A 448 -6.69 -2.91 -16.83
C MET A 448 -7.82 -2.50 -17.81
N LEU A 449 -7.48 -1.82 -18.90
CA LEU A 449 -8.47 -1.35 -19.86
C LEU A 449 -9.06 -2.51 -20.65
N TYR A 450 -10.35 -2.74 -20.48
CA TYR A 450 -11.08 -3.71 -21.28
C TYR A 450 -12.45 -3.15 -21.69
N VAL A 451 -12.82 -3.38 -22.95
CA VAL A 451 -14.17 -3.08 -23.48
C VAL A 451 -14.71 -4.35 -24.11
N LYS A 452 -15.91 -4.77 -23.67
CA LYS A 452 -16.59 -5.95 -24.21
C LYS A 452 -16.71 -5.86 -25.74
N PRO A 453 -16.49 -6.96 -26.49
CA PRO A 453 -16.43 -6.94 -27.96
C PRO A 453 -17.60 -6.22 -28.63
N GLN A 454 -18.82 -6.45 -28.14
CA GLN A 454 -20.04 -5.86 -28.72
C GLN A 454 -20.17 -4.35 -28.52
N TYR A 455 -19.38 -3.75 -27.62
CA TYR A 455 -19.39 -2.32 -27.32
C TYR A 455 -18.13 -1.59 -27.84
N ARG A 456 -17.25 -2.28 -28.57
CA ARG A 456 -16.06 -1.67 -29.18
C ARG A 456 -16.47 -0.69 -30.29
N HIS A 457 -15.53 0.18 -30.66
CA HIS A 457 -15.70 1.23 -31.67
C HIS A 457 -16.72 2.33 -31.32
N GLN A 458 -17.23 2.36 -30.06
CA GLN A 458 -18.17 3.36 -29.56
C GLN A 458 -17.47 4.43 -28.67
N LYS A 459 -16.15 4.59 -28.78
CA LYS A 459 -15.31 5.51 -27.99
C LYS A 459 -15.27 5.24 -26.49
N LEU A 460 -15.75 4.08 -26.01
CA LEU A 460 -15.78 3.74 -24.59
C LEU A 460 -14.37 3.66 -23.97
N ALA A 461 -13.41 3.05 -24.68
CA ALA A 461 -12.02 3.01 -24.24
C ALA A 461 -11.47 4.43 -24.01
N LYS A 462 -11.72 5.35 -24.96
CA LYS A 462 -11.31 6.75 -24.83
C LYS A 462 -12.00 7.45 -23.67
N ALA A 463 -13.27 7.16 -23.42
CA ALA A 463 -14.02 7.74 -22.30
C ALA A 463 -13.47 7.27 -20.93
N LEU A 464 -13.19 5.97 -20.79
CA LEU A 464 -12.58 5.37 -19.62
C LEU A 464 -11.19 5.94 -19.34
N GLU A 465 -10.31 5.98 -20.36
CA GLU A 465 -8.97 6.59 -20.25
C GLU A 465 -9.05 8.07 -19.84
N THR A 466 -9.91 8.85 -20.49
CA THR A 466 -10.09 10.28 -20.14
C THR A 466 -10.55 10.44 -18.70
N TYR A 467 -11.43 9.54 -18.24
CA TYR A 467 -11.89 9.54 -16.85
C TYR A 467 -10.74 9.27 -15.88
N ALA A 468 -9.99 8.18 -16.08
CA ALA A 468 -8.87 7.80 -15.23
C ALA A 468 -7.76 8.88 -15.21
N PHE A 469 -7.42 9.45 -16.37
CA PHE A 469 -6.43 10.53 -16.47
C PHE A 469 -6.86 11.78 -15.69
N ASN A 470 -8.12 12.21 -15.87
CA ASN A 470 -8.61 13.37 -15.15
C ASN A 470 -8.64 13.15 -13.63
N ARG A 471 -8.93 11.91 -13.17
CA ARG A 471 -8.85 11.55 -11.75
C ARG A 471 -7.42 11.59 -11.23
N ALA A 472 -6.45 11.07 -11.98
CA ALA A 472 -5.03 11.17 -11.61
C ALA A 472 -4.58 12.63 -11.51
N LEU A 473 -4.95 13.48 -12.49
CA LEU A 473 -4.64 14.91 -12.47
C LEU A 473 -5.32 15.67 -11.32
N GLU A 474 -6.54 15.27 -10.92
CA GLU A 474 -7.23 15.80 -9.73
C GLU A 474 -6.45 15.55 -8.45
N ASN A 475 -5.81 14.41 -8.35
CA ASN A 475 -4.94 14.03 -7.23
C ASN A 475 -3.52 14.63 -7.33
N GLY A 476 -3.23 15.41 -8.37
CA GLY A 476 -1.90 15.98 -8.60
C GLY A 476 -0.87 14.99 -9.15
N TRP A 477 -1.30 13.80 -9.55
CA TRP A 477 -0.45 12.75 -10.12
C TRP A 477 -0.23 12.95 -11.63
N ILE A 478 0.86 12.41 -12.15
CA ILE A 478 1.13 12.38 -13.59
C ILE A 478 0.50 11.11 -14.15
N PRO A 479 -0.51 11.20 -15.04
CA PRO A 479 -1.08 10.01 -15.66
C PRO A 479 -0.03 9.29 -16.50
N TYR A 480 0.19 8.01 -16.22
CA TYR A 480 1.08 7.14 -16.99
C TYR A 480 0.53 5.72 -17.07
N GLY A 481 0.98 5.00 -18.07
CA GLY A 481 0.67 3.58 -18.24
C GLY A 481 1.87 2.83 -18.81
N GLN A 482 1.86 1.53 -18.64
CA GLN A 482 2.89 0.63 -19.16
C GLN A 482 2.24 -0.22 -20.27
N ILE A 483 2.68 -0.03 -21.51
CA ILE A 483 2.09 -0.67 -22.66
C ILE A 483 3.00 -1.82 -23.12
N ILE A 484 2.46 -3.03 -23.11
CA ILE A 484 3.16 -4.23 -23.57
C ILE A 484 3.64 -4.02 -25.02
N VAL A 485 4.91 -4.31 -25.25
CA VAL A 485 5.52 -4.20 -26.59
C VAL A 485 4.77 -5.10 -27.58
N GLY A 486 4.36 -4.51 -28.72
CA GLY A 486 3.53 -5.18 -29.72
C GLY A 486 2.01 -5.00 -29.55
N ASN A 487 1.54 -4.35 -28.46
CA ASN A 487 0.12 -4.02 -28.31
C ASN A 487 -0.25 -2.73 -29.09
N GLU A 488 -0.26 -2.83 -30.41
CA GLU A 488 -0.56 -1.72 -31.32
C GLU A 488 -1.91 -1.00 -31.07
N PRO A 489 -3.01 -1.70 -30.73
CA PRO A 489 -4.27 -1.02 -30.42
C PRO A 489 -4.16 -0.09 -29.22
N SER A 490 -3.47 -0.52 -28.14
CA SER A 490 -3.25 0.29 -26.95
C SER A 490 -2.31 1.46 -27.27
N MET A 491 -1.22 1.24 -28.00
CA MET A 491 -0.30 2.31 -28.39
C MET A 491 -1.03 3.43 -29.18
N ARG A 492 -1.84 3.07 -30.18
CA ARG A 492 -2.62 4.05 -30.95
C ARG A 492 -3.63 4.82 -30.10
N LEU A 493 -4.26 4.15 -29.15
CA LEU A 493 -5.16 4.83 -28.20
C LEU A 493 -4.41 5.87 -27.39
N GLN A 494 -3.29 5.50 -26.79
CA GLN A 494 -2.48 6.39 -25.96
C GLN A 494 -1.91 7.58 -26.75
N GLU A 495 -1.44 7.36 -27.98
CA GLU A 495 -1.04 8.43 -28.90
C GLU A 495 -2.20 9.40 -29.17
N SER A 496 -3.41 8.88 -29.39
CA SER A 496 -4.62 9.69 -29.62
C SER A 496 -5.04 10.52 -28.39
N MET A 497 -4.56 10.13 -27.20
CA MET A 497 -4.75 10.84 -25.94
C MET A 497 -3.66 11.88 -25.67
N GLY A 498 -2.64 11.99 -26.53
CA GLY A 498 -1.51 12.91 -26.39
C GLY A 498 -0.44 12.45 -25.41
N MET A 499 -0.30 11.14 -25.19
CA MET A 499 0.78 10.59 -24.40
C MET A 499 2.08 10.52 -25.18
N HIS A 500 3.19 10.64 -24.46
CA HIS A 500 4.54 10.50 -24.97
C HIS A 500 5.14 9.19 -24.49
N PHE A 501 5.77 8.44 -25.39
CA PHE A 501 6.38 7.15 -25.07
C PHE A 501 7.86 7.28 -24.71
N SER A 502 8.31 6.44 -23.77
CA SER A 502 9.74 6.25 -23.54
C SER A 502 10.41 5.69 -24.79
N LYS A 503 11.68 6.05 -25.03
CA LYS A 503 12.46 5.48 -26.14
C LYS A 503 12.87 4.04 -25.87
N SER A 504 13.22 3.74 -24.60
CA SER A 504 13.59 2.41 -24.13
C SER A 504 12.42 1.75 -23.43
N SER A 505 12.45 0.42 -23.37
CA SER A 505 11.49 -0.41 -22.63
C SER A 505 11.85 -0.53 -21.16
N VAL A 506 10.89 -0.96 -20.38
CA VAL A 506 11.04 -1.49 -19.01
C VAL A 506 10.69 -2.98 -19.01
N TYR A 507 11.31 -3.73 -18.11
CA TYR A 507 11.24 -5.20 -18.07
C TYR A 507 10.73 -5.63 -16.70
N TRP A 508 9.56 -6.23 -16.67
CA TRP A 508 9.01 -6.84 -15.47
C TRP A 508 9.59 -8.22 -15.27
N MET A 509 10.05 -8.48 -14.06
CA MET A 509 10.60 -9.78 -13.66
C MET A 509 9.97 -10.24 -12.35
N THR A 510 9.69 -11.54 -12.28
CA THR A 510 9.18 -12.19 -11.05
C THR A 510 10.15 -13.27 -10.61
N LYS A 511 10.16 -13.62 -9.31
CA LYS A 511 10.91 -14.77 -8.81
C LYS A 511 10.40 -16.07 -9.45
N LYS A 512 11.33 -16.99 -9.75
CA LYS A 512 10.99 -18.35 -10.22
C LYS A 512 10.38 -19.18 -9.12
#